data_f5be408c22cb6a9da3a74ea4a4cd47c9
#
_entry.id   f5be408c22cb6a9da3a74ea4a4cd47c9
#
_cell.length_a   1.000
_cell.length_b   1.000
_cell.length_c   1.000
_cell.angle_alpha   90.00
_cell.angle_beta   90.00
_cell.angle_gamma   90.00
#
_symmetry.space_group_name_H-M   'P 1'
#
loop_
_entity.id
_entity.type
_entity.pdbx_description
1 polymer ?
#
loop_
_entity_poly.entity_id
_entity_poly.type
_entity_poly.pdbx_seq_one_letter_code
_entity_poly.pdbx_strand_id
1 'polypeptide(L)'
;FGPIVEKNEAKKAIDLDKECDYILFFGFVRKYKGLDIMFKVMSDERIKNLGIKLIVAGEFYENKQIYLDMIDEYDIKDNIVLRDKFIKEEDVKNYFCAADLITQTYRTATQSGVTQIGYHFERPMLVTDVGGLAEIVPHNKVGYVCDINIKEIADSIIDFYENDKEDLFHKNTIKEKKRFDWHSFVKKADQLIVNCVK
;
A
#
# COMPACT_ATOMS: atom_id res chain seq x y z
N PHE A 1 -8.43 11.32 -8.57
CA PHE A 1 -7.97 11.22 -7.17
C PHE A 1 -7.43 12.55 -6.60
N GLY A 2 -7.37 13.61 -7.41
CA GLY A 2 -6.88 14.92 -6.98
C GLY A 2 -5.35 15.05 -6.94
N PRO A 3 -4.85 16.24 -6.53
CA PRO A 3 -3.42 16.52 -6.47
C PRO A 3 -2.76 15.86 -5.25
N ILE A 4 -1.45 15.66 -5.33
CA ILE A 4 -0.62 15.32 -4.17
C ILE A 4 -0.68 16.48 -3.17
N VAL A 5 -0.86 16.15 -1.89
CA VAL A 5 -0.85 17.10 -0.78
C VAL A 5 0.32 16.78 0.16
N GLU A 6 0.73 17.76 0.96
CA GLU A 6 1.81 17.59 1.92
C GLU A 6 1.40 16.56 3.01
N LYS A 7 2.36 15.76 3.47
CA LYS A 7 2.13 14.61 4.37
C LYS A 7 1.44 15.00 5.67
N ASN A 8 1.89 16.08 6.32
CA ASN A 8 1.30 16.54 7.58
C ASN A 8 -0.08 17.17 7.39
N GLU A 9 -0.32 17.83 6.24
CA GLU A 9 -1.66 18.33 5.88
C GLU A 9 -2.62 17.16 5.65
N ALA A 10 -2.15 16.10 4.97
CA ALA A 10 -2.91 14.88 4.76
C ALA A 10 -3.24 14.17 6.09
N LYS A 11 -2.24 14.00 6.97
CA LYS A 11 -2.44 13.43 8.32
C LYS A 11 -3.49 14.23 9.11
N LYS A 12 -3.38 15.55 9.11
CA LYS A 12 -4.35 16.44 9.78
C LYS A 12 -5.76 16.32 9.22
N ALA A 13 -5.90 16.19 7.90
CA ALA A 13 -7.21 16.11 7.23
C ALA A 13 -8.02 14.86 7.60
N ILE A 14 -7.36 13.80 8.07
CA ILE A 14 -7.99 12.54 8.49
C ILE A 14 -7.74 12.20 9.96
N ASP A 15 -7.46 13.21 10.78
CA ASP A 15 -7.27 13.13 12.23
C ASP A 15 -6.23 12.09 12.65
N LEU A 16 -5.04 12.15 12.03
CA LEU A 16 -3.89 11.34 12.39
C LEU A 16 -2.83 12.16 13.14
N ASP A 17 -2.09 11.49 14.01
CA ASP A 17 -0.93 12.06 14.68
C ASP A 17 0.18 12.32 13.65
N LYS A 18 0.66 13.55 13.58
CA LYS A 18 1.71 13.97 12.64
C LYS A 18 3.07 13.33 12.92
N GLU A 19 3.36 13.00 14.18
CA GLU A 19 4.63 12.41 14.62
C GLU A 19 4.69 10.87 14.46
N CYS A 20 3.56 10.23 14.10
CA CYS A 20 3.47 8.80 13.91
C CYS A 20 3.64 8.44 12.43
N ASP A 21 4.31 7.33 12.16
CA ASP A 21 4.45 6.75 10.82
C ASP A 21 3.31 5.78 10.52
N TYR A 22 2.93 5.71 9.23
CA TYR A 22 1.74 4.98 8.82
C TYR A 22 1.96 4.09 7.61
N ILE A 23 1.50 2.85 7.73
CA ILE A 23 1.28 1.94 6.58
C ILE A 23 -0.20 2.02 6.20
N LEU A 24 -0.53 2.00 4.92
CA LEU A 24 -1.91 2.03 4.43
C LEU A 24 -2.31 0.71 3.78
N PHE A 25 -3.38 0.11 4.29
CA PHE A 25 -4.19 -0.91 3.63
C PHE A 25 -5.48 -0.26 3.12
N PHE A 26 -5.70 -0.25 1.79
CA PHE A 26 -6.77 0.54 1.17
C PHE A 26 -7.76 -0.28 0.35
N GLY A 27 -9.03 0.17 0.37
CA GLY A 27 -10.13 -0.31 -0.44
C GLY A 27 -10.96 -1.39 0.26
N PHE A 28 -11.98 -1.92 -0.42
CA PHE A 28 -12.91 -2.89 0.17
C PHE A 28 -12.17 -4.06 0.82
N VAL A 29 -12.47 -4.32 2.09
CA VAL A 29 -11.90 -5.45 2.82
C VAL A 29 -12.59 -6.73 2.38
N ARG A 30 -11.81 -7.61 1.75
CA ARG A 30 -12.21 -8.94 1.29
C ARG A 30 -11.11 -9.94 1.62
N LYS A 31 -11.45 -11.18 1.88
CA LYS A 31 -10.51 -12.24 2.31
C LYS A 31 -9.28 -12.37 1.41
N TYR A 32 -9.46 -12.25 0.08
CA TYR A 32 -8.34 -12.36 -0.85
C TYR A 32 -7.32 -11.24 -0.72
N LYS A 33 -7.69 -10.09 -0.13
CA LYS A 33 -6.76 -8.95 0.08
C LYS A 33 -5.83 -9.13 1.27
N GLY A 34 -6.08 -10.12 2.14
CA GLY A 34 -5.15 -10.52 3.18
C GLY A 34 -4.95 -9.52 4.32
N LEU A 35 -6.02 -8.80 4.74
CA LEU A 35 -5.93 -7.94 5.92
C LEU A 35 -5.52 -8.71 7.18
N ASP A 36 -5.97 -9.95 7.31
CA ASP A 36 -5.58 -10.86 8.39
C ASP A 36 -4.08 -11.21 8.37
N ILE A 37 -3.44 -11.21 7.20
CA ILE A 37 -1.98 -11.35 7.08
C ILE A 37 -1.31 -10.09 7.68
N MET A 38 -1.80 -8.91 7.31
CA MET A 38 -1.25 -7.67 7.88
C MET A 38 -1.43 -7.58 9.39
N PHE A 39 -2.54 -8.04 9.95
CA PHE A 39 -2.72 -8.06 11.40
C PHE A 39 -1.71 -8.98 12.09
N LYS A 40 -1.40 -10.15 11.51
CA LYS A 40 -0.32 -11.01 12.00
C LYS A 40 1.05 -10.35 11.88
N VAL A 41 1.30 -9.61 10.82
CA VAL A 41 2.54 -8.82 10.67
C VAL A 41 2.62 -7.73 11.73
N MET A 42 1.53 -7.00 11.96
CA MET A 42 1.48 -5.95 12.99
C MET A 42 1.63 -6.49 14.41
N SER A 43 1.39 -7.79 14.64
CA SER A 43 1.60 -8.44 15.94
C SER A 43 3.05 -8.86 16.21
N ASP A 44 3.96 -8.78 15.23
CA ASP A 44 5.39 -9.00 15.44
C ASP A 44 5.94 -7.92 16.39
N GLU A 45 6.58 -8.34 17.49
CA GLU A 45 7.12 -7.41 18.50
C GLU A 45 8.12 -6.41 17.93
N ARG A 46 8.85 -6.78 16.88
CA ARG A 46 9.78 -5.87 16.20
C ARG A 46 9.02 -4.74 15.49
N ILE A 47 7.86 -5.05 14.90
CA ILE A 47 6.97 -4.07 14.26
C ILE A 47 6.33 -3.16 15.33
N LYS A 48 5.85 -3.74 16.42
CA LYS A 48 5.30 -2.95 17.54
C LYS A 48 6.34 -1.96 18.10
N ASN A 49 7.59 -2.38 18.23
CA ASN A 49 8.69 -1.55 18.72
C ASN A 49 9.06 -0.36 17.80
N LEU A 50 8.72 -0.44 16.50
CA LEU A 50 8.87 0.71 15.58
C LEU A 50 7.86 1.83 15.87
N GLY A 51 6.78 1.56 16.61
CA GLY A 51 5.74 2.55 16.91
C GLY A 51 4.87 2.96 15.73
N ILE A 52 4.98 2.27 14.60
CA ILE A 52 4.20 2.52 13.38
C ILE A 52 2.75 2.04 13.52
N LYS A 53 1.85 2.63 12.75
CA LYS A 53 0.44 2.25 12.75
C LYS A 53 -0.03 1.84 11.35
N LEU A 54 -0.95 0.87 11.31
CA LEU A 54 -1.64 0.45 10.10
C LEU A 54 -2.98 1.18 9.98
N ILE A 55 -3.14 1.98 8.94
CA ILE A 55 -4.43 2.52 8.53
C ILE A 55 -5.14 1.46 7.71
N VAL A 56 -6.32 1.03 8.14
CA VAL A 56 -7.23 0.19 7.37
C VAL A 56 -8.36 1.07 6.89
N ALA A 57 -8.37 1.42 5.60
CA ALA A 57 -9.32 2.37 5.02
C ALA A 57 -10.17 1.72 3.93
N GLY A 58 -11.47 1.52 4.22
CA GLY A 58 -12.45 0.97 3.30
C GLY A 58 -13.51 0.11 3.98
N GLU A 59 -14.61 -0.13 3.26
CA GLU A 59 -15.74 -0.92 3.77
C GLU A 59 -15.40 -2.41 3.85
N PHE A 60 -15.95 -3.06 4.87
CA PHE A 60 -15.89 -4.51 5.03
C PHE A 60 -17.02 -5.17 4.24
N TYR A 61 -16.67 -6.01 3.28
CA TYR A 61 -17.61 -6.83 2.51
C TYR A 61 -17.76 -8.24 3.07
N GLU A 62 -17.17 -8.49 4.23
CA GLU A 62 -17.24 -9.73 5.00
C GLU A 62 -17.61 -9.41 6.45
N ASN A 63 -17.72 -10.44 7.28
CA ASN A 63 -18.00 -10.25 8.69
C ASN A 63 -16.86 -9.50 9.39
N LYS A 64 -17.06 -8.20 9.64
CA LYS A 64 -16.10 -7.32 10.31
C LYS A 64 -15.69 -7.83 11.69
N GLN A 65 -16.59 -8.53 12.41
CA GLN A 65 -16.31 -9.00 13.76
C GLN A 65 -15.09 -9.92 13.80
N ILE A 66 -14.88 -10.75 12.78
CA ILE A 66 -13.69 -11.60 12.66
C ILE A 66 -12.39 -10.78 12.76
N TYR A 67 -12.35 -9.63 12.11
CA TYR A 67 -11.19 -8.74 12.12
C TYR A 67 -11.03 -7.98 13.45
N LEU A 68 -12.14 -7.62 14.10
CA LEU A 68 -12.12 -7.00 15.42
C LEU A 68 -11.60 -7.99 16.47
N ASP A 69 -12.07 -9.23 16.42
CA ASP A 69 -11.61 -10.31 17.31
C ASP A 69 -10.09 -10.56 17.13
N MET A 70 -9.58 -10.49 15.89
CA MET A 70 -8.13 -10.61 15.62
C MET A 70 -7.33 -9.43 16.18
N ILE A 71 -7.86 -8.20 16.14
CA ILE A 71 -7.20 -7.03 16.73
C ILE A 71 -7.03 -7.22 18.24
N ASP A 72 -8.05 -7.73 18.91
CA ASP A 72 -8.03 -8.01 20.33
C ASP A 72 -7.13 -9.23 20.66
N GLU A 73 -7.24 -10.32 19.88
CA GLU A 73 -6.41 -11.54 20.05
C GLU A 73 -4.91 -11.26 19.91
N TYR A 74 -4.54 -10.41 18.95
CA TYR A 74 -3.13 -10.09 18.67
C TYR A 74 -2.59 -8.91 19.48
N ASP A 75 -3.43 -8.29 20.31
CA ASP A 75 -3.10 -7.10 21.10
C ASP A 75 -2.43 -6.00 20.26
N ILE A 76 -3.12 -5.62 19.16
CA ILE A 76 -2.64 -4.63 18.20
C ILE A 76 -3.54 -3.40 18.10
N LYS A 77 -4.46 -3.22 19.03
CA LYS A 77 -5.46 -2.13 18.97
C LYS A 77 -4.83 -0.75 18.85
N ASP A 78 -3.75 -0.50 19.57
CA ASP A 78 -3.06 0.80 19.55
C ASP A 78 -2.25 1.02 18.26
N ASN A 79 -1.99 -0.07 17.50
CA ASN A 79 -1.28 -0.03 16.22
C ASN A 79 -2.22 0.03 15.01
N ILE A 80 -3.55 0.02 15.21
CA ILE A 80 -4.53 0.02 14.11
C ILE A 80 -5.37 1.30 14.13
N VAL A 81 -5.41 1.97 12.98
CA VAL A 81 -6.36 3.07 12.72
C VAL A 81 -7.44 2.57 11.76
N LEU A 82 -8.60 2.22 12.29
CA LEU A 82 -9.69 1.67 11.50
C LEU A 82 -10.58 2.78 10.95
N ARG A 83 -10.75 2.81 9.61
CA ARG A 83 -11.63 3.70 8.85
C ARG A 83 -12.56 2.84 7.98
N ASP A 84 -13.56 2.24 8.60
CA ASP A 84 -14.44 1.19 8.05
C ASP A 84 -15.64 1.72 7.25
N LYS A 85 -15.44 2.82 6.55
CA LYS A 85 -16.47 3.46 5.71
C LYS A 85 -15.97 3.57 4.28
N PHE A 86 -16.90 3.76 3.36
CA PHE A 86 -16.55 4.13 1.99
C PHE A 86 -15.74 5.43 2.00
N ILE A 87 -14.57 5.39 1.39
CA ILE A 87 -13.70 6.57 1.24
C ILE A 87 -14.09 7.26 -0.05
N LYS A 88 -14.56 8.50 0.06
CA LYS A 88 -14.91 9.31 -1.10
C LYS A 88 -13.67 9.62 -1.94
N GLU A 89 -13.86 9.77 -3.24
CA GLU A 89 -12.76 10.04 -4.18
C GLU A 89 -11.94 11.27 -3.79
N GLU A 90 -12.58 12.32 -3.30
CA GLU A 90 -11.96 13.56 -2.83
C GLU A 90 -11.03 13.37 -1.62
N ASP A 91 -11.30 12.34 -0.78
CA ASP A 91 -10.54 12.03 0.43
C ASP A 91 -9.40 11.04 0.19
N VAL A 92 -9.41 10.29 -0.92
CA VAL A 92 -8.40 9.27 -1.23
C VAL A 92 -6.97 9.83 -1.13
N LYS A 93 -6.76 11.06 -1.62
CA LYS A 93 -5.47 11.75 -1.55
C LYS A 93 -4.93 11.85 -0.13
N ASN A 94 -5.80 12.10 0.86
CA ASN A 94 -5.37 12.27 2.25
C ASN A 94 -4.85 10.97 2.83
N TYR A 95 -5.48 9.82 2.53
CA TYR A 95 -5.01 8.52 2.99
C TYR A 95 -3.67 8.13 2.36
N PHE A 96 -3.54 8.30 1.04
CA PHE A 96 -2.31 7.94 0.34
C PHE A 96 -1.16 8.89 0.68
N CYS A 97 -1.41 10.20 0.77
CA CYS A 97 -0.37 11.16 1.11
C CYS A 97 0.05 11.11 2.58
N ALA A 98 -0.82 10.67 3.50
CA ALA A 98 -0.49 10.49 4.92
C ALA A 98 0.39 9.27 5.18
N ALA A 99 0.34 8.26 4.33
CA ALA A 99 1.07 7.01 4.50
C ALA A 99 2.50 7.06 3.97
N ASP A 100 3.40 6.32 4.59
CA ASP A 100 4.79 6.12 4.19
C ASP A 100 4.89 4.97 3.20
N LEU A 101 4.12 3.91 3.44
CA LEU A 101 4.13 2.66 2.68
C LEU A 101 2.69 2.18 2.41
N ILE A 102 2.39 1.82 1.18
CA ILE A 102 1.11 1.19 0.81
C ILE A 102 1.29 -0.33 0.83
N THR A 103 0.39 -1.06 1.47
CA THR A 103 0.48 -2.52 1.53
C THR A 103 -0.66 -3.21 0.79
N GLN A 104 -0.32 -4.29 0.09
CA GLN A 104 -1.25 -5.13 -0.65
C GLN A 104 -0.85 -6.60 -0.46
N THR A 105 -1.20 -7.16 0.69
CA THR A 105 -0.89 -8.55 1.09
C THR A 105 -1.88 -9.55 0.48
N TYR A 106 -2.16 -9.40 -0.82
CA TYR A 106 -3.18 -10.18 -1.50
C TYR A 106 -2.81 -11.66 -1.59
N ARG A 107 -3.81 -12.54 -1.49
CA ARG A 107 -3.66 -13.98 -1.73
C ARG A 107 -3.78 -14.35 -3.20
N THR A 108 -4.49 -13.54 -3.93
CA THR A 108 -4.65 -13.67 -5.38
C THR A 108 -5.02 -12.32 -5.98
N ALA A 109 -4.49 -12.02 -7.14
CA ALA A 109 -4.83 -10.84 -7.91
C ALA A 109 -4.47 -11.07 -9.38
N THR A 110 -5.18 -10.45 -10.30
CA THR A 110 -4.70 -10.24 -11.68
C THR A 110 -3.96 -8.92 -11.77
N GLN A 111 -4.60 -7.86 -11.32
CA GLN A 111 -4.07 -6.51 -11.20
C GLN A 111 -4.74 -5.81 -10.00
N SER A 112 -4.21 -4.66 -9.59
CA SER A 112 -4.80 -3.85 -8.52
C SER A 112 -4.85 -2.37 -8.89
N GLY A 113 -6.04 -1.78 -8.78
CA GLY A 113 -6.19 -0.32 -8.88
C GLY A 113 -5.44 0.44 -7.79
N VAL A 114 -5.21 -0.20 -6.63
CA VAL A 114 -4.46 0.40 -5.51
C VAL A 114 -3.01 0.66 -5.89
N THR A 115 -2.36 -0.20 -6.70
CA THR A 115 -1.01 0.06 -7.20
C THR A 115 -0.97 1.30 -8.10
N GLN A 116 -1.99 1.50 -8.95
CA GLN A 116 -2.08 2.69 -9.80
C GLN A 116 -2.28 3.97 -8.99
N ILE A 117 -3.08 3.90 -7.92
CA ILE A 117 -3.26 5.02 -6.98
C ILE A 117 -1.95 5.28 -6.23
N GLY A 118 -1.23 4.24 -5.80
CA GLY A 118 0.09 4.34 -5.18
C GLY A 118 1.09 5.08 -6.08
N TYR A 119 1.14 4.75 -7.36
CA TYR A 119 1.94 5.48 -8.35
C TYR A 119 1.47 6.92 -8.55
N HIS A 120 0.15 7.16 -8.59
CA HIS A 120 -0.39 8.53 -8.72
C HIS A 120 0.11 9.43 -7.60
N PHE A 121 0.08 8.95 -6.36
CA PHE A 121 0.54 9.67 -5.17
C PHE A 121 2.01 9.44 -4.83
N GLU A 122 2.76 8.75 -5.70
CA GLU A 122 4.21 8.55 -5.61
C GLU A 122 4.65 7.84 -4.32
N ARG A 123 3.82 6.92 -3.83
CA ARG A 123 4.08 6.20 -2.58
C ARG A 123 4.78 4.87 -2.82
N PRO A 124 5.77 4.53 -1.98
CA PRO A 124 6.34 3.19 -1.93
C PRO A 124 5.26 2.13 -1.67
N MET A 125 5.47 0.92 -2.19
CA MET A 125 4.48 -0.15 -2.09
C MET A 125 5.12 -1.46 -1.65
N LEU A 126 4.46 -2.16 -0.71
CA LEU A 126 4.75 -3.55 -0.40
C LEU A 126 3.61 -4.42 -0.94
N VAL A 127 3.94 -5.36 -1.80
CA VAL A 127 2.95 -6.27 -2.40
C VAL A 127 3.37 -7.72 -2.22
N THR A 128 2.42 -8.63 -2.18
CA THR A 128 2.70 -10.07 -2.29
C THR A 128 2.95 -10.47 -3.75
N ASP A 129 3.77 -11.47 -3.97
CA ASP A 129 4.08 -12.03 -5.30
C ASP A 129 2.91 -12.87 -5.81
N VAL A 130 1.83 -12.19 -6.22
CA VAL A 130 0.63 -12.82 -6.78
C VAL A 130 0.17 -12.10 -8.03
N GLY A 131 -0.15 -12.86 -9.05
CA GLY A 131 -0.62 -12.33 -10.34
C GLY A 131 0.34 -11.32 -10.95
N GLY A 132 -0.17 -10.18 -11.40
CA GLY A 132 0.63 -9.12 -12.02
C GLY A 132 1.21 -8.07 -11.06
N LEU A 133 1.11 -8.24 -9.73
CA LEU A 133 1.56 -7.22 -8.78
C LEU A 133 3.09 -7.04 -8.80
N ALA A 134 3.84 -8.15 -8.86
CA ALA A 134 5.30 -8.11 -8.92
C ALA A 134 5.83 -7.44 -10.21
N GLU A 135 5.11 -7.56 -11.31
CA GLU A 135 5.48 -6.89 -12.57
C GLU A 135 5.32 -5.37 -12.51
N ILE A 136 4.36 -4.92 -11.68
CA ILE A 136 4.03 -3.50 -11.53
C ILE A 136 4.90 -2.85 -10.47
N VAL A 137 5.26 -3.57 -9.39
CA VAL A 137 6.06 -3.07 -8.27
C VAL A 137 7.47 -3.68 -8.31
N PRO A 138 8.45 -3.07 -8.99
CA PRO A 138 9.82 -3.58 -9.01
C PRO A 138 10.43 -3.65 -7.61
N HIS A 139 10.76 -4.89 -7.18
CA HIS A 139 11.32 -5.20 -5.86
C HIS A 139 12.61 -4.41 -5.58
N ASN A 140 12.77 -3.89 -4.36
CA ASN A 140 13.89 -3.07 -3.91
C ASN A 140 14.13 -1.78 -4.73
N LYS A 141 13.18 -1.40 -5.58
CA LYS A 141 13.25 -0.18 -6.39
C LYS A 141 12.19 0.84 -5.98
N VAL A 142 10.92 0.44 -5.98
CA VAL A 142 9.79 1.29 -5.58
C VAL A 142 9.09 0.76 -4.34
N GLY A 143 9.60 -0.32 -3.76
CA GLY A 143 9.06 -1.01 -2.61
C GLY A 143 9.48 -2.47 -2.58
N TYR A 144 8.64 -3.32 -2.01
CA TYR A 144 8.94 -4.74 -1.83
C TYR A 144 7.91 -5.64 -2.51
N VAL A 145 8.41 -6.77 -3.03
CA VAL A 145 7.59 -7.91 -3.45
C VAL A 145 7.97 -9.06 -2.54
N CYS A 146 7.01 -9.62 -1.82
CA CYS A 146 7.22 -10.67 -0.81
C CYS A 146 6.35 -11.88 -1.13
N ASP A 147 6.79 -13.05 -0.74
CA ASP A 147 5.90 -14.20 -0.65
C ASP A 147 4.78 -13.95 0.38
N ILE A 148 3.73 -14.78 0.36
CA ILE A 148 2.69 -14.75 1.39
C ILE A 148 3.27 -15.36 2.68
N ASN A 149 4.26 -14.69 3.24
CA ASN A 149 5.00 -15.09 4.42
C ASN A 149 5.08 -13.94 5.43
N ILE A 150 4.53 -14.15 6.62
CA ILE A 150 4.44 -13.11 7.66
C ILE A 150 5.81 -12.56 8.03
N LYS A 151 6.81 -13.47 8.19
CA LYS A 151 8.17 -13.05 8.56
C LYS A 151 8.82 -12.21 7.48
N GLU A 152 8.71 -12.60 6.20
CA GLU A 152 9.29 -11.87 5.08
C GLU A 152 8.66 -10.48 4.92
N ILE A 153 7.33 -10.39 5.08
CA ILE A 153 6.61 -9.11 5.05
C ILE A 153 7.06 -8.22 6.21
N ALA A 154 7.17 -8.78 7.43
CA ALA A 154 7.66 -8.05 8.59
C ALA A 154 9.10 -7.57 8.41
N ASP A 155 10.01 -8.44 7.94
CA ASP A 155 11.41 -8.11 7.68
C ASP A 155 11.54 -6.97 6.64
N SER A 156 10.68 -6.97 5.61
CA SER A 156 10.64 -5.90 4.59
C SER A 156 10.16 -4.56 5.14
N ILE A 157 9.17 -4.58 6.05
CA ILE A 157 8.69 -3.37 6.71
C ILE A 157 9.78 -2.83 7.66
N ILE A 158 10.45 -3.70 8.40
CA ILE A 158 11.55 -3.31 9.29
C ILE A 158 12.68 -2.69 8.47
N ASP A 159 13.11 -3.32 7.37
CA ASP A 159 14.13 -2.76 6.45
C ASP A 159 13.72 -1.39 5.92
N PHE A 160 12.43 -1.18 5.63
CA PHE A 160 11.92 0.09 5.12
C PHE A 160 12.14 1.23 6.12
N TYR A 161 11.80 1.02 7.40
CA TYR A 161 11.89 2.06 8.43
C TYR A 161 13.29 2.18 9.02
N GLU A 162 13.97 1.09 9.35
CA GLU A 162 15.30 1.12 9.96
C GLU A 162 16.40 1.62 9.01
N ASN A 163 16.22 1.46 7.70
CA ASN A 163 17.17 1.90 6.68
C ASN A 163 16.70 3.11 5.86
N ASP A 164 15.72 3.89 6.36
CA ASP A 164 15.24 5.14 5.76
C ASP A 164 14.94 5.02 4.25
N LYS A 165 14.24 3.94 3.85
CA LYS A 165 13.99 3.66 2.43
C LYS A 165 12.92 4.56 1.79
N GLU A 166 12.12 5.30 2.56
CA GLU A 166 11.01 6.10 2.04
C GLU A 166 11.46 7.03 0.92
N ASP A 167 12.47 7.87 1.16
CA ASP A 167 12.97 8.84 0.19
C ASP A 167 13.52 8.19 -1.08
N LEU A 168 14.25 7.09 -0.92
CA LEU A 168 14.80 6.34 -2.05
C LEU A 168 13.69 5.77 -2.94
N PHE A 169 12.74 5.07 -2.32
CA PHE A 169 11.65 4.45 -3.04
C PHE A 169 10.68 5.48 -3.62
N HIS A 170 10.41 6.58 -2.91
CA HIS A 170 9.62 7.69 -3.42
C HIS A 170 10.23 8.27 -4.71
N LYS A 171 11.53 8.62 -4.71
CA LYS A 171 12.23 9.11 -5.90
C LYS A 171 12.19 8.13 -7.07
N ASN A 172 12.27 6.84 -6.78
CA ASN A 172 12.20 5.80 -7.79
C ASN A 172 10.75 5.60 -8.29
N THR A 173 9.75 5.73 -7.41
CA THR A 173 8.33 5.67 -7.79
C THR A 173 7.97 6.77 -8.77
N ILE A 174 8.47 8.00 -8.59
CA ILE A 174 8.32 9.11 -9.54
C ILE A 174 8.88 8.75 -10.93
N LYS A 175 10.03 8.09 -10.97
CA LYS A 175 10.64 7.65 -12.25
C LYS A 175 9.85 6.53 -12.91
N GLU A 176 9.47 5.52 -12.11
CA GLU A 176 8.77 4.32 -12.58
C GLU A 176 7.33 4.63 -13.03
N LYS A 177 6.65 5.59 -12.38
CA LYS A 177 5.31 6.10 -12.74
C LYS A 177 5.20 6.43 -14.25
N LYS A 178 6.27 6.90 -14.87
CA LYS A 178 6.31 7.25 -16.31
C LYS A 178 6.03 6.04 -17.24
N ARG A 179 6.23 4.81 -16.74
CA ARG A 179 5.87 3.59 -17.51
C ARG A 179 4.37 3.47 -17.75
N PHE A 180 3.56 4.06 -16.88
CA PHE A 180 2.10 3.95 -16.85
C PHE A 180 1.41 5.19 -17.40
N ASP A 181 2.17 6.19 -17.90
CA ASP A 181 1.56 7.35 -18.52
C ASP A 181 0.97 7.00 -19.90
N TRP A 182 -0.04 7.76 -20.32
CA TRP A 182 -0.76 7.53 -21.56
C TRP A 182 0.15 7.67 -22.79
N HIS A 183 1.10 8.58 -22.75
CA HIS A 183 2.04 8.77 -23.85
C HIS A 183 2.94 7.52 -24.08
N SER A 184 3.47 6.96 -23.00
CA SER A 184 4.25 5.72 -23.02
C SER A 184 3.44 4.53 -23.54
N PHE A 185 2.16 4.44 -23.17
CA PHE A 185 1.24 3.42 -23.68
C PHE A 185 1.02 3.56 -25.19
N VAL A 186 0.64 4.74 -25.67
CA VAL A 186 0.41 5.01 -27.10
C VAL A 186 1.66 4.70 -27.91
N LYS A 187 2.83 5.17 -27.48
CA LYS A 187 4.11 4.89 -28.17
C LYS A 187 4.40 3.39 -28.31
N LYS A 188 4.12 2.59 -27.27
CA LYS A 188 4.28 1.12 -27.37
C LYS A 188 3.26 0.48 -28.30
N ALA A 189 2.01 0.93 -28.27
CA ALA A 189 0.97 0.44 -29.17
C ALA A 189 1.33 0.73 -30.62
N ASP A 190 1.77 1.93 -30.96
CA ASP A 190 2.24 2.29 -32.32
C ASP A 190 3.41 1.42 -32.77
N GLN A 191 4.39 1.16 -31.90
CA GLN A 191 5.51 0.27 -32.21
C GLN A 191 5.06 -1.15 -32.53
N LEU A 192 4.07 -1.69 -31.79
CA LEU A 192 3.51 -3.02 -32.05
C LEU A 192 2.80 -3.06 -33.40
N ILE A 193 1.98 -2.05 -33.73
CA ILE A 193 1.28 -1.95 -35.02
C ILE A 193 2.28 -1.94 -36.17
N VAL A 194 3.31 -1.10 -36.10
CA VAL A 194 4.35 -1.01 -37.15
C VAL A 194 5.08 -2.35 -37.34
N ASN A 195 5.32 -3.10 -36.26
CA ASN A 195 5.99 -4.40 -36.34
C ASN A 195 5.07 -5.53 -36.89
N CYS A 196 3.76 -5.41 -36.72
CA CYS A 196 2.79 -6.38 -37.23
C CYS A 196 2.46 -6.18 -38.73
N VAL A 197 2.76 -5.00 -39.28
CA VAL A 197 2.48 -4.66 -40.71
C VAL A 197 3.70 -4.93 -41.61
N LYS A 198 4.80 -5.35 -41.08
CA LYS A 198 5.99 -5.86 -41.79
C LYS A 198 5.93 -7.38 -41.91
#